data_7a8beeec7fda59fc4944d0c24c04ad3f
#
_entry.id   7a8beeec7fda59fc4944d0c24c04ad3f
#
_cell.length_a   1.000
_cell.length_b   1.000
_cell.length_c   1.000
_cell.angle_alpha   90.00
_cell.angle_beta   90.00
_cell.angle_gamma   90.00
#
_symmetry.space_group_name_H-M   'P 1'
#
loop_
_entity.id
_entity.type
_entity.pdbx_description
1 polymer ?
#
loop_
_entity_poly.entity_id
_entity_poly.type
_entity_poly.pdbx_seq_one_letter_code
_entity_poly.pdbx_strand_id
1 'polypeptide(L)'
;MADRIPVDLPQLAQPFSWATRAGGLMFTGHGPVDASGAIVGDTMAEQARITLGNLAKAAAAAGATMDDVAQVLVYLSDVRAMPEFDAEYRRHFREPYPNRTCVGVQGFAHPDMRVELVAYVALPAARD
;
A
#
# COMPACT_ATOMS: atom_id res chain seq x y z
N MET A 1 14.15 7.20 -16.56
CA MET A 1 14.04 5.92 -15.79
C MET A 1 13.63 6.25 -14.38
N ALA A 2 12.74 5.43 -13.80
CA ALA A 2 12.32 5.61 -12.41
C ALA A 2 13.43 5.14 -11.46
N ASP A 3 13.61 5.87 -10.36
CA ASP A 3 14.59 5.50 -9.35
C ASP A 3 13.93 4.61 -8.31
N ARG A 4 14.65 3.58 -7.87
CA ARG A 4 14.19 2.73 -6.78
C ARG A 4 14.31 3.48 -5.45
N ILE A 5 13.26 3.40 -4.63
CA ILE A 5 13.28 3.88 -3.26
C ILE A 5 13.42 2.66 -2.35
N PRO A 6 14.50 2.55 -1.56
CA PRO A 6 14.64 1.45 -0.60
C PRO A 6 13.57 1.54 0.48
N VAL A 7 12.89 0.42 0.76
CA VAL A 7 11.86 0.32 1.79
C VAL A 7 12.23 -0.85 2.70
N ASP A 8 11.99 -0.70 4.00
CA ASP A 8 12.27 -1.75 4.98
C ASP A 8 11.20 -2.84 4.92
N LEU A 9 11.22 -3.56 3.80
CA LEU A 9 10.39 -4.73 3.55
C LEU A 9 11.26 -5.79 2.87
N PRO A 10 10.95 -7.08 3.05
CA PRO A 10 11.78 -8.15 2.51
C PRO A 10 11.70 -8.18 0.99
N GLN A 11 12.84 -8.45 0.35
CA GLN A 11 12.87 -8.69 -1.09
C GLN A 11 12.24 -10.05 -1.37
N LEU A 12 11.21 -10.06 -2.21
CA LEU A 12 10.53 -11.28 -2.62
C LEU A 12 11.12 -11.80 -3.93
N ALA A 13 10.74 -13.03 -4.30
CA ALA A 13 11.29 -13.69 -5.49
C ALA A 13 10.81 -13.06 -6.81
N GLN A 14 9.66 -12.41 -6.80
CA GLN A 14 9.11 -11.78 -8.00
C GLN A 14 9.93 -10.55 -8.40
N PRO A 15 10.00 -10.24 -9.72
CA PRO A 15 10.81 -9.12 -10.20
C PRO A 15 10.08 -7.77 -10.03
N PHE A 16 10.19 -7.16 -8.85
CA PHE A 16 9.58 -5.85 -8.59
C PHE A 16 10.37 -5.06 -7.55
N SER A 17 10.08 -3.76 -7.49
CA SER A 17 10.53 -2.87 -6.41
C SER A 17 9.32 -2.48 -5.57
N TRP A 18 9.49 -2.40 -4.26
CA TRP A 18 8.41 -1.95 -3.38
C TRP A 18 7.98 -0.52 -3.69
N ALA A 19 8.93 0.34 -4.03
CA ALA A 19 8.64 1.71 -4.38
C ALA A 19 9.63 2.23 -5.41
N THR A 20 9.11 3.08 -6.30
CA THR A 20 9.93 3.79 -7.29
C THR A 20 9.52 5.25 -7.31
N ARG A 21 10.43 6.11 -7.72
CA ARG A 21 10.21 7.53 -7.86
C ARG A 21 10.34 7.93 -9.32
N ALA A 22 9.38 8.71 -9.79
CA ALA A 22 9.45 9.37 -11.09
C ALA A 22 8.82 10.76 -10.94
N GLY A 23 9.58 11.80 -11.28
CA GLY A 23 9.16 13.16 -11.03
C GLY A 23 8.93 13.40 -9.54
N GLY A 24 7.88 14.10 -9.20
CA GLY A 24 7.50 14.39 -7.80
C GLY A 24 6.63 13.32 -7.15
N LEU A 25 6.54 12.11 -7.69
CA LEU A 25 5.67 11.06 -7.21
C LEU A 25 6.43 9.80 -6.85
N MET A 26 6.00 9.14 -5.78
CA MET A 26 6.36 7.77 -5.50
C MET A 26 5.22 6.86 -5.94
N PHE A 27 5.60 5.77 -6.60
CA PHE A 27 4.71 4.68 -7.01
C PHE A 27 5.00 3.48 -6.13
N THR A 28 3.99 2.96 -5.44
CA THR A 28 4.21 1.85 -4.50
C THR A 28 2.98 0.95 -4.46
N GLY A 29 3.19 -0.31 -4.15
CA GLY A 29 2.13 -1.30 -4.02
C GLY A 29 2.38 -2.18 -2.82
N HIS A 30 1.32 -2.59 -2.13
CA HIS A 30 1.46 -3.33 -0.88
C HIS A 30 0.35 -4.36 -0.70
N GLY A 31 0.72 -5.42 0.00
CA GLY A 31 -0.17 -6.44 0.50
C GLY A 31 0.12 -6.74 1.97
N PRO A 32 -0.54 -7.76 2.54
CA PRO A 32 -0.38 -8.11 3.95
C PRO A 32 0.86 -8.98 4.19
N VAL A 33 2.03 -8.41 3.93
CA VAL A 33 3.33 -9.08 4.03
C VAL A 33 4.01 -8.69 5.33
N ASP A 34 4.49 -9.67 6.09
CA ASP A 34 5.26 -9.41 7.31
C ASP A 34 6.76 -9.27 7.02
N ALA A 35 7.56 -9.10 8.09
CA ALA A 35 9.00 -8.90 7.96
C ALA A 35 9.74 -10.13 7.39
N SER A 36 9.13 -11.32 7.42
CA SER A 36 9.71 -12.54 6.84
C SER A 36 9.34 -12.75 5.38
N GLY A 37 8.44 -11.94 4.84
CA GLY A 37 7.92 -12.10 3.48
C GLY A 37 6.70 -13.00 3.40
N ALA A 38 6.13 -13.42 4.52
CA ALA A 38 4.94 -14.24 4.56
C ALA A 38 3.67 -13.39 4.46
N ILE A 39 2.64 -13.96 3.83
CA ILE A 39 1.31 -13.37 3.85
C ILE A 39 0.66 -13.75 5.18
N VAL A 40 0.20 -12.76 5.91
CA VAL A 40 -0.33 -12.92 7.26
C VAL A 40 -1.65 -12.21 7.44
N GLY A 41 -2.39 -12.61 8.48
CA GLY A 41 -3.70 -12.05 8.82
C GLY A 41 -4.83 -12.98 8.42
N ASP A 42 -5.75 -13.24 9.38
CA ASP A 42 -6.86 -14.17 9.21
C ASP A 42 -8.14 -13.49 8.77
N THR A 43 -8.22 -12.16 8.90
CA THR A 43 -9.40 -11.37 8.55
C THR A 43 -9.03 -10.25 7.60
N MET A 44 -10.03 -9.67 6.94
CA MET A 44 -9.83 -8.47 6.11
C MET A 44 -9.26 -7.33 6.95
N ALA A 45 -9.79 -7.11 8.16
CA ALA A 45 -9.31 -6.03 9.04
C ALA A 45 -7.81 -6.19 9.37
N GLU A 46 -7.38 -7.41 9.71
CA GLU A 46 -5.97 -7.68 10.02
C GLU A 46 -5.09 -7.46 8.79
N GLN A 47 -5.50 -8.00 7.64
CA GLN A 47 -4.74 -7.83 6.41
C GLN A 47 -4.68 -6.37 5.96
N ALA A 48 -5.78 -5.64 6.10
CA ALA A 48 -5.84 -4.22 5.80
C ALA A 48 -4.86 -3.43 6.69
N ARG A 49 -4.84 -3.73 7.99
CA ARG A 49 -3.93 -3.06 8.94
C ARG A 49 -2.47 -3.28 8.54
N ILE A 50 -2.10 -4.50 8.22
CA ILE A 50 -0.72 -4.84 7.82
C ILE A 50 -0.37 -4.16 6.50
N THR A 51 -1.26 -4.22 5.52
CA THR A 51 -1.07 -3.60 4.20
C THR A 51 -0.89 -2.09 4.31
N LEU A 52 -1.76 -1.42 5.07
CA LEU A 52 -1.68 0.03 5.27
C LEU A 52 -0.45 0.41 6.10
N GLY A 53 -0.04 -0.43 7.05
CA GLY A 53 1.21 -0.26 7.77
C GLY A 53 2.43 -0.33 6.85
N ASN A 54 2.41 -1.22 5.87
CA ASN A 54 3.48 -1.32 4.87
C ASN A 54 3.52 -0.09 3.97
N LEU A 55 2.36 0.46 3.59
CA LEU A 55 2.30 1.72 2.86
C LEU A 55 2.92 2.86 3.68
N ALA A 56 2.63 2.93 4.97
CA ALA A 56 3.20 3.95 5.84
C ALA A 56 4.73 3.84 5.92
N LYS A 57 5.28 2.62 5.94
CA LYS A 57 6.73 2.39 5.88
C LYS A 57 7.33 2.93 4.58
N ALA A 58 6.66 2.68 3.46
CA ALA A 58 7.14 3.17 2.16
C ALA A 58 7.10 4.69 2.10
N ALA A 59 6.02 5.31 2.56
CA ALA A 59 5.92 6.76 2.61
C ALA A 59 7.05 7.37 3.46
N ALA A 60 7.28 6.82 4.65
CA ALA A 60 8.34 7.29 5.54
C ALA A 60 9.74 7.14 4.91
N ALA A 61 9.98 6.04 4.20
CA ALA A 61 11.25 5.80 3.50
C ALA A 61 11.54 6.88 2.45
N ALA A 62 10.50 7.50 1.88
CA ALA A 62 10.62 8.57 0.89
C ALA A 62 10.55 9.97 1.51
N GLY A 63 10.50 10.08 2.84
CA GLY A 63 10.38 11.38 3.53
C GLY A 63 8.98 11.96 3.50
N ALA A 64 7.97 11.13 3.22
CA ALA A 64 6.57 11.53 3.15
C ALA A 64 5.77 10.94 4.32
N THR A 65 4.51 11.30 4.40
CA THR A 65 3.57 10.77 5.39
C THR A 65 2.31 10.27 4.68
N MET A 66 1.39 9.68 5.44
CA MET A 66 0.09 9.26 4.89
C MET A 66 -0.73 10.45 4.37
N ASP A 67 -0.50 11.66 4.89
CA ASP A 67 -1.16 12.87 4.37
C ASP A 67 -0.72 13.23 2.96
N ASP A 68 0.41 12.70 2.49
CA ASP A 68 0.94 12.95 1.16
C ASP A 68 0.43 11.95 0.11
N VAL A 69 -0.34 10.95 0.53
CA VAL A 69 -0.92 9.97 -0.39
C VAL A 69 -2.01 10.64 -1.22
N ALA A 70 -1.80 10.70 -2.54
CA ALA A 70 -2.71 11.39 -3.46
C ALA A 70 -3.81 10.48 -3.98
N GLN A 71 -3.50 9.21 -4.24
CA GLN A 71 -4.46 8.25 -4.76
C GLN A 71 -4.16 6.86 -4.24
N VAL A 72 -5.22 6.08 -3.96
CA VAL A 72 -5.13 4.68 -3.59
C VAL A 72 -6.07 3.86 -4.48
N LEU A 73 -5.53 2.82 -5.10
CA LEU A 73 -6.30 1.81 -5.82
C LEU A 73 -6.34 0.56 -4.96
N VAL A 74 -7.54 0.16 -4.55
CA VAL A 74 -7.74 -0.95 -3.62
C VAL A 74 -8.35 -2.14 -4.35
N TYR A 75 -7.74 -3.29 -4.20
CA TYR A 75 -8.20 -4.56 -4.77
C TYR A 75 -8.55 -5.51 -3.63
N LEU A 76 -9.79 -6.03 -3.64
CA LEU A 76 -10.29 -6.95 -2.62
C LEU A 76 -10.64 -8.29 -3.25
N SER A 77 -10.36 -9.38 -2.55
CA SER A 77 -10.80 -10.72 -2.99
C SER A 77 -12.32 -10.85 -2.99
N ASP A 78 -12.99 -10.10 -2.10
CA ASP A 78 -14.45 -10.07 -1.98
C ASP A 78 -14.86 -8.63 -1.67
N VAL A 79 -15.52 -7.99 -2.64
CA VAL A 79 -15.93 -6.58 -2.49
C VAL A 79 -16.96 -6.39 -1.38
N ARG A 80 -17.63 -7.45 -0.93
CA ARG A 80 -18.57 -7.38 0.20
C ARG A 80 -17.84 -7.08 1.52
N ALA A 81 -16.52 -7.30 1.57
CA ALA A 81 -15.71 -6.96 2.75
C ALA A 81 -15.27 -5.48 2.75
N MET A 82 -15.73 -4.66 1.81
CA MET A 82 -15.35 -3.25 1.75
C MET A 82 -15.66 -2.49 3.04
N PRO A 83 -16.82 -2.67 3.72
CA PRO A 83 -17.07 -1.98 4.99
C PRO A 83 -16.04 -2.32 6.07
N GLU A 84 -15.58 -3.57 6.15
CA GLU A 84 -14.54 -3.98 7.10
C GLU A 84 -13.20 -3.34 6.74
N PHE A 85 -12.86 -3.31 5.45
CA PHE A 85 -11.66 -2.63 4.96
C PHE A 85 -11.72 -1.13 5.27
N ASP A 86 -12.85 -0.49 5.01
CA ASP A 86 -13.02 0.95 5.19
C ASP A 86 -12.89 1.35 6.67
N ALA A 87 -13.36 0.53 7.59
CA ALA A 87 -13.23 0.80 9.03
C ALA A 87 -11.74 0.88 9.42
N GLU A 88 -10.90 0.01 8.85
CA GLU A 88 -9.46 0.04 9.11
C GLU A 88 -8.78 1.17 8.35
N TYR A 89 -9.20 1.44 7.11
CA TYR A 89 -8.68 2.53 6.28
C TYR A 89 -8.81 3.88 6.99
N ARG A 90 -9.94 4.13 7.66
CA ARG A 90 -10.18 5.38 8.40
C ARG A 90 -9.23 5.58 9.57
N ARG A 91 -8.57 4.55 10.04
CA ARG A 91 -7.57 4.65 11.11
C ARG A 91 -6.20 5.12 10.59
N HIS A 92 -5.99 5.03 9.28
CA HIS A 92 -4.69 5.35 8.66
C HIS A 92 -4.70 6.67 7.88
N PHE A 93 -5.88 7.13 7.49
CA PHE A 93 -6.04 8.39 6.75
C PHE A 93 -7.03 9.30 7.43
N ARG A 94 -6.86 10.59 7.20
CA ARG A 94 -7.78 11.62 7.69
C ARG A 94 -8.24 12.51 6.54
N GLU A 95 -9.32 13.26 6.75
CA GLU A 95 -9.79 14.20 5.76
C GLU A 95 -8.78 15.34 5.53
N PRO A 96 -8.63 15.78 4.27
CA PRO A 96 -9.27 15.24 3.09
C PRO A 96 -8.66 13.90 2.71
N TYR A 97 -9.51 12.89 2.48
CA TYR A 97 -9.05 11.56 2.10
C TYR A 97 -8.39 11.58 0.73
N PRO A 98 -7.45 10.67 0.44
CA PRO A 98 -6.93 10.51 -0.92
C PRO A 98 -8.04 10.17 -1.91
N ASN A 99 -7.85 10.50 -3.18
CA ASN A 99 -8.66 9.90 -4.22
C ASN A 99 -8.55 8.38 -4.14
N ARG A 100 -9.68 7.67 -4.32
CA ARG A 100 -9.68 6.22 -4.13
C ARG A 100 -10.63 5.52 -5.08
N THR A 101 -10.20 4.36 -5.60
CA THR A 101 -11.06 3.40 -6.26
C THR A 101 -10.89 2.05 -5.55
N CYS A 102 -11.98 1.33 -5.37
CA CYS A 102 -11.98 0.01 -4.74
C CYS A 102 -12.77 -0.97 -5.60
N VAL A 103 -12.16 -2.09 -5.97
CA VAL A 103 -12.79 -3.11 -6.83
C VAL A 103 -12.56 -4.51 -6.26
N GLY A 104 -13.47 -5.40 -6.56
CA GLY A 104 -13.28 -6.83 -6.34
C GLY A 104 -12.49 -7.43 -7.49
N VAL A 105 -11.58 -8.34 -7.19
CA VAL A 105 -10.75 -9.01 -8.19
C VAL A 105 -10.87 -10.53 -8.06
N GLN A 106 -10.49 -11.23 -9.12
CA GLN A 106 -10.58 -12.68 -9.17
C GLN A 106 -9.58 -13.35 -8.22
N GLY A 107 -8.41 -12.75 -8.00
CA GLY A 107 -7.39 -13.29 -7.12
C GLY A 107 -6.12 -12.48 -7.14
N PHE A 108 -5.17 -12.95 -6.34
CA PHE A 108 -3.86 -12.33 -6.16
C PHE A 108 -2.76 -13.34 -6.44
N ALA A 109 -1.51 -12.89 -6.39
CA ALA A 109 -0.35 -13.76 -6.56
C ALA A 109 -0.25 -14.84 -5.48
N HIS A 110 -0.85 -14.60 -4.29
CA HIS A 110 -0.88 -15.57 -3.20
C HIS A 110 -2.33 -15.85 -2.80
N PRO A 111 -2.72 -17.15 -2.62
CA PRO A 111 -4.12 -17.50 -2.36
C PRO A 111 -4.67 -17.00 -1.02
N ASP A 112 -3.79 -16.69 -0.06
CA ASP A 112 -4.23 -16.22 1.25
C ASP A 112 -4.43 -14.70 1.31
N MET A 113 -4.08 -13.97 0.25
CA MET A 113 -4.30 -12.53 0.19
C MET A 113 -5.77 -12.22 0.01
N ARG A 114 -6.27 -11.26 0.79
CA ARG A 114 -7.63 -10.72 0.70
C ARG A 114 -7.64 -9.30 0.17
N VAL A 115 -6.49 -8.63 0.17
CA VAL A 115 -6.34 -7.23 -0.20
C VAL A 115 -4.97 -6.97 -0.80
N GLU A 116 -4.95 -6.07 -1.76
CA GLU A 116 -3.73 -5.46 -2.28
C GLU A 116 -4.07 -4.03 -2.65
N LEU A 117 -3.12 -3.12 -2.51
CA LEU A 117 -3.35 -1.75 -2.93
C LEU A 117 -2.14 -1.18 -3.65
N VAL A 118 -2.42 -0.21 -4.50
CA VAL A 118 -1.44 0.63 -5.18
C VAL A 118 -1.66 2.05 -4.68
N ALA A 119 -0.59 2.77 -4.40
CA ALA A 119 -0.68 4.16 -3.97
C ALA A 119 0.28 5.04 -4.76
N TYR A 120 -0.16 6.27 -4.96
CA TYR A 120 0.64 7.35 -5.55
C TYR A 120 0.83 8.40 -4.46
N VAL A 121 2.07 8.68 -4.12
CA VAL A 121 2.42 9.54 -2.98
C VAL A 121 3.16 10.75 -3.48
N ALA A 122 2.68 11.95 -3.13
CA ALA A 122 3.38 13.20 -3.45
C ALA A 122 4.64 13.27 -2.58
N LEU A 123 5.78 13.51 -3.22
CA LEU A 123 7.04 13.59 -2.51
C LEU A 123 7.41 15.04 -2.21
N PRO A 124 8.07 15.28 -1.08
CA PRO A 124 8.56 16.64 -0.78
C PRO A 124 9.56 17.06 -1.84
N ALA A 125 9.61 18.38 -2.12
CA ALA A 125 10.58 18.93 -3.03
C ALA A 125 11.99 18.60 -2.54
N ALA A 126 12.91 18.32 -3.48
CA ALA A 126 14.30 18.13 -3.14
C ALA A 126 14.84 19.39 -2.49
N ARG A 127 15.60 19.23 -1.40
CA ARG A 127 16.29 20.33 -0.76
C ARG A 127 17.68 20.47 -1.38
N ASP A 128 18.01 21.69 -1.75
CA ASP A 128 19.35 22.01 -2.23
C ASP A 128 20.35 22.08 -1.07
#